data_667ccce73936b6adf69d67628bb3a1d5
#
_entry.id   667ccce73936b6adf69d67628bb3a1d5
#
_cell.length_a   1.000
_cell.length_b   1.000
_cell.length_c   1.000
_cell.angle_alpha   90.00
_cell.angle_beta   90.00
_cell.angle_gamma   90.00
#
_symmetry.space_group_name_H-M   'P 1'
#
loop_
_entity.id
_entity.type
_entity.pdbx_description
1 polymer ?
#
loop_
_entity_poly.entity_id
_entity_poly.type
_entity_poly.pdbx_seq_one_letter_code
_entity_poly.pdbx_strand_id
1 'polypeptide(L)'
;MELPDYIKNKYWKDYLPPGMTLEIDLPEDLTLGDVFRMGSENFGDKINMVYGEKEFTFKELYDLTIRFSNALLKLGVKKGEVVAIWLPNCPQFAISYFGALSIGATITALSPLYVAREMAYQIKDSGAKYLIIIDRFMPQYNKVEKEVNLEKVIVVNVEGQTPTEAESDKIIHFDTLMAQNQKPIPLPKIDINPKEAIAVVQYTGGTTGLPKGAELSHYNVVSNILQIKQISEYMKEKYLKEDVVSISVLPWYHIYGQTCEVALAPLIGSKGFILPTFDLKRIYEIMAKHKPNTMLGVPTMFLNLLNSDLAKDVDFSCLKYVNVGASAMPIEAAKEWERRSGFAMGEGYGLSETSPGVTNSPPWATKKLGSCGHPDANTLVGIINENLEFLPIGEPGEIVVSGPQVMLGYHNRPEENKLVFFNAGGYRWLRTGDFAKLDDEGYIFILDRMKDLIKYKGHSVYPREIEEVLYEHPAVQECSVIGVKDPVKGEDIKAYIIIRKEYKGKITEQEIIDWTKENMAAYKYPRIVEFVRSLPKSPVGKILRRNLREKEEKKQKRK
;
A
#
# COMPACT_ATOMS: atom_id res chain seq x y z
N MET A 1 -14.16 18.20 -22.74
CA MET A 1 -15.32 17.59 -22.08
C MET A 1 -15.60 18.40 -20.82
N GLU A 2 -16.86 18.80 -20.56
CA GLU A 2 -17.25 19.45 -19.32
C GLU A 2 -17.47 18.40 -18.19
N LEU A 3 -17.27 18.83 -16.94
CA LEU A 3 -17.59 17.97 -15.79
C LEU A 3 -19.10 17.99 -15.53
N PRO A 4 -19.68 16.87 -15.08
CA PRO A 4 -21.03 16.84 -14.53
C PRO A 4 -21.17 17.76 -13.30
N ASP A 5 -22.37 18.26 -13.10
CA ASP A 5 -22.65 19.19 -11.97
C ASP A 5 -22.38 18.53 -10.61
N TYR A 6 -22.60 17.23 -10.47
CA TYR A 6 -22.35 16.52 -9.23
C TYR A 6 -20.86 16.53 -8.83
N ILE A 7 -19.92 16.49 -9.83
CA ILE A 7 -18.47 16.61 -9.58
C ILE A 7 -18.11 18.07 -9.30
N LYS A 8 -18.61 19.03 -10.12
CA LYS A 8 -18.35 20.47 -9.95
C LYS A 8 -18.74 20.96 -8.55
N ASN A 9 -19.90 20.51 -8.07
CA ASN A 9 -20.47 20.93 -6.79
C ASN A 9 -19.98 20.08 -5.61
N LYS A 10 -19.16 19.05 -5.85
CA LYS A 10 -18.69 18.09 -4.82
C LYS A 10 -19.85 17.68 -3.91
N TYR A 11 -20.86 17.02 -4.51
CA TYR A 11 -22.14 16.71 -3.85
C TYR A 11 -22.00 15.93 -2.53
N TRP A 12 -20.86 15.21 -2.34
CA TRP A 12 -20.54 14.48 -1.11
C TRP A 12 -20.16 15.38 0.09
N LYS A 13 -20.06 16.69 -0.10
CA LYS A 13 -19.60 17.66 0.92
C LYS A 13 -20.38 17.60 2.24
N ASP A 14 -21.69 17.33 2.16
CA ASP A 14 -22.58 17.33 3.32
C ASP A 14 -22.56 15.97 4.06
N TYR A 15 -21.84 14.98 3.54
CA TYR A 15 -21.74 13.62 4.07
C TYR A 15 -20.33 13.25 4.58
N LEU A 16 -19.38 14.20 4.52
CA LEU A 16 -18.01 13.95 4.98
C LEU A 16 -17.99 13.64 6.49
N PRO A 17 -17.27 12.58 6.90
CA PRO A 17 -17.07 12.29 8.31
C PRO A 17 -16.33 13.42 9.02
N PRO A 18 -16.54 13.61 10.33
CA PRO A 18 -15.74 14.53 11.13
C PRO A 18 -14.24 14.28 10.96
N GLY A 19 -13.44 15.34 10.81
CA GLY A 19 -12.01 15.26 10.53
C GLY A 19 -11.66 15.12 9.05
N MET A 20 -12.66 15.06 8.16
CA MET A 20 -12.46 15.19 6.72
C MET A 20 -13.04 16.51 6.22
N THR A 21 -12.35 17.14 5.29
CA THR A 21 -12.77 18.38 4.63
C THR A 21 -12.66 18.25 3.11
N LEU A 22 -13.36 19.10 2.37
CA LEU A 22 -13.27 19.12 0.91
C LEU A 22 -11.90 19.59 0.41
N GLU A 23 -11.29 20.49 1.15
CA GLU A 23 -10.04 21.16 0.76
C GLU A 23 -9.19 21.43 1.99
N ILE A 24 -7.88 21.37 1.80
CA ILE A 24 -6.84 21.77 2.74
C ILE A 24 -5.81 22.62 2.01
N ASP A 25 -5.10 23.45 2.76
CA ASP A 25 -3.93 24.16 2.24
C ASP A 25 -2.78 23.19 1.98
N LEU A 26 -2.21 23.28 0.80
CA LEU A 26 -1.09 22.44 0.35
C LEU A 26 0.11 23.34 0.04
N PRO A 27 1.13 23.37 0.92
CA PRO A 27 2.37 24.09 0.67
C PRO A 27 3.07 23.58 -0.60
N GLU A 28 3.36 24.48 -1.53
CA GLU A 28 3.96 24.12 -2.82
C GLU A 28 5.48 23.96 -2.76
N ASP A 29 6.10 24.44 -1.69
CA ASP A 29 7.54 24.46 -1.43
C ASP A 29 8.03 23.40 -0.44
N LEU A 30 7.10 22.60 0.12
CA LEU A 30 7.42 21.60 1.14
C LEU A 30 7.93 20.29 0.52
N THR A 31 9.14 19.87 0.95
CA THR A 31 9.72 18.58 0.56
C THR A 31 9.51 17.52 1.65
N LEU A 32 9.70 16.25 1.32
CA LEU A 32 9.69 15.15 2.32
C LEU A 32 10.85 15.28 3.33
N GLY A 33 11.98 15.85 2.94
CA GLY A 33 13.07 16.17 3.87
C GLY A 33 12.66 17.22 4.90
N ASP A 34 11.91 18.25 4.46
CA ASP A 34 11.34 19.27 5.36
C ASP A 34 10.31 18.70 6.32
N VAL A 35 9.46 17.80 5.85
CA VAL A 35 8.49 17.09 6.71
C VAL A 35 9.19 16.39 7.87
N PHE A 36 10.30 15.70 7.59
CA PHE A 36 11.05 15.01 8.63
C PHE A 36 11.77 15.97 9.59
N ARG A 37 12.32 17.06 9.07
CA ARG A 37 12.90 18.15 9.88
C ARG A 37 11.86 18.75 10.83
N MET A 38 10.67 19.09 10.32
CA MET A 38 9.57 19.62 11.14
C MET A 38 9.17 18.64 12.26
N GLY A 39 9.15 17.35 11.98
CA GLY A 39 8.90 16.31 12.97
C GLY A 39 9.93 16.32 14.11
N SER A 40 11.20 16.47 13.77
CA SER A 40 12.29 16.58 14.76
C SER A 40 12.18 17.87 15.59
N GLU A 41 11.81 18.98 14.96
CA GLU A 41 11.62 20.26 15.65
C GLU A 41 10.41 20.24 16.60
N ASN A 42 9.31 19.62 16.19
CA ASN A 42 8.05 19.61 16.96
C ASN A 42 8.01 18.53 18.05
N PHE A 43 8.66 17.40 17.83
CA PHE A 43 8.55 16.21 18.69
C PHE A 43 9.90 15.64 19.14
N GLY A 44 11.00 16.37 19.00
CA GLY A 44 12.38 15.93 19.12
C GLY A 44 12.66 14.84 20.16
N ASP A 45 12.24 15.04 21.41
CA ASP A 45 12.51 14.12 22.52
C ASP A 45 11.49 12.95 22.61
N LYS A 46 10.39 12.98 21.84
CA LYS A 46 9.44 11.86 21.80
C LYS A 46 10.04 10.68 21.04
N ILE A 47 9.70 9.47 21.49
CA ILE A 47 10.06 8.24 20.76
C ILE A 47 9.22 8.17 19.48
N ASN A 48 9.92 8.03 18.34
CA ASN A 48 9.32 7.78 17.04
C ASN A 48 9.27 6.26 16.73
N MET A 49 10.39 5.56 16.92
CA MET A 49 10.51 4.15 16.55
C MET A 49 10.97 3.29 17.72
N VAL A 50 10.38 2.10 17.81
CA VAL A 50 10.88 1.00 18.64
C VAL A 50 11.21 -0.16 17.70
N TYR A 51 12.47 -0.56 17.65
CA TYR A 51 12.95 -1.67 16.83
C TYR A 51 13.67 -2.69 17.71
N GLY A 52 13.07 -3.86 17.90
CA GLY A 52 13.53 -4.81 18.93
C GLY A 52 13.37 -4.21 20.33
N GLU A 53 14.51 -4.00 20.98
CA GLU A 53 14.59 -3.35 22.30
C GLU A 53 15.10 -1.90 22.23
N LYS A 54 15.49 -1.44 21.04
CA LYS A 54 16.01 -0.08 20.84
C LYS A 54 14.89 0.90 20.59
N GLU A 55 14.93 2.01 21.29
CA GLU A 55 14.06 3.16 21.07
C GLU A 55 14.86 4.27 20.40
N PHE A 56 14.21 4.99 19.47
CA PHE A 56 14.78 6.12 18.76
C PHE A 56 13.83 7.30 18.87
N THR A 57 14.33 8.44 19.33
CA THR A 57 13.59 9.71 19.33
C THR A 57 13.55 10.29 17.91
N PHE A 58 12.63 11.24 17.69
CA PHE A 58 12.59 11.99 16.41
C PHE A 58 13.92 12.71 16.15
N LYS A 59 14.52 13.30 17.18
CA LYS A 59 15.80 14.01 17.07
C LYS A 59 16.95 13.07 16.73
N GLU A 60 17.06 11.93 17.41
CA GLU A 60 18.11 10.94 17.13
C GLU A 60 18.02 10.43 15.69
N LEU A 61 16.81 10.09 15.22
CA LEU A 61 16.61 9.66 13.84
C LEU A 61 16.93 10.76 12.84
N TYR A 62 16.57 12.00 13.13
CA TYR A 62 16.89 13.13 12.28
C TYR A 62 18.42 13.36 12.22
N ASP A 63 19.12 13.34 13.35
CA ASP A 63 20.57 13.47 13.40
C ASP A 63 21.28 12.36 12.61
N LEU A 64 20.80 11.11 12.74
CA LEU A 64 21.29 9.98 11.94
C LEU A 64 21.03 10.19 10.44
N THR A 65 19.86 10.72 10.10
CA THR A 65 19.48 11.01 8.71
C THR A 65 20.39 12.08 8.10
N ILE A 66 20.64 13.18 8.80
CA ILE A 66 21.56 14.24 8.32
C ILE A 66 22.98 13.72 8.16
N ARG A 67 23.46 12.89 9.09
CA ARG A 67 24.78 12.23 8.97
C ARG A 67 24.85 11.34 7.72
N PHE A 68 23.80 10.58 7.45
CA PHE A 68 23.71 9.74 6.26
C PHE A 68 23.60 10.57 4.97
N SER A 69 22.83 11.66 4.98
CA SER A 69 22.77 12.63 3.86
C SER A 69 24.16 13.18 3.51
N ASN A 70 24.93 13.58 4.54
CA ASN A 70 26.31 14.05 4.36
C ASN A 70 27.21 12.94 3.78
N ALA A 71 27.01 11.69 4.19
CA ALA A 71 27.74 10.56 3.63
C ALA A 71 27.42 10.37 2.14
N LEU A 72 26.14 10.43 1.75
CA LEU A 72 25.71 10.33 0.35
C LEU A 72 26.31 11.46 -0.52
N LEU A 73 26.32 12.70 -0.02
CA LEU A 73 26.96 13.83 -0.72
C LEU A 73 28.46 13.58 -0.94
N LYS A 74 29.16 13.05 0.06
CA LYS A 74 30.61 12.70 -0.06
C LYS A 74 30.84 11.55 -1.03
N LEU A 75 29.90 10.61 -1.16
CA LEU A 75 29.93 9.55 -2.17
C LEU A 75 29.61 10.05 -3.59
N GLY A 76 29.25 11.33 -3.72
CA GLY A 76 28.97 11.95 -5.01
C GLY A 76 27.51 11.89 -5.47
N VAL A 77 26.57 11.46 -4.62
CA VAL A 77 25.15 11.44 -4.95
C VAL A 77 24.66 12.86 -5.23
N LYS A 78 23.99 13.05 -6.38
CA LYS A 78 23.49 14.35 -6.85
C LYS A 78 21.97 14.37 -6.85
N LYS A 79 21.42 15.58 -6.84
CA LYS A 79 19.99 15.83 -7.06
C LYS A 79 19.49 15.09 -8.31
N GLY A 80 18.37 14.40 -8.19
CA GLY A 80 17.72 13.64 -9.27
C GLY A 80 18.33 12.27 -9.55
N GLU A 81 19.46 11.91 -8.93
CA GLU A 81 19.99 10.54 -9.07
C GLU A 81 19.20 9.56 -8.23
N VAL A 82 19.04 8.35 -8.76
CA VAL A 82 18.19 7.33 -8.13
C VAL A 82 19.00 6.48 -7.17
N VAL A 83 18.51 6.41 -5.93
CA VAL A 83 19.01 5.55 -4.86
C VAL A 83 18.01 4.42 -4.64
N ALA A 84 18.45 3.20 -4.87
CA ALA A 84 17.66 1.99 -4.63
C ALA A 84 17.80 1.55 -3.17
N ILE A 85 16.67 1.21 -2.51
CA ILE A 85 16.67 0.70 -1.12
C ILE A 85 16.12 -0.73 -1.14
N TRP A 86 16.93 -1.70 -0.76
CA TRP A 86 16.54 -3.11 -0.67
C TRP A 86 16.69 -3.61 0.77
N LEU A 87 15.85 -3.06 1.64
CA LEU A 87 15.82 -3.32 3.08
C LEU A 87 14.41 -3.77 3.52
N PRO A 88 14.29 -4.55 4.59
CA PRO A 88 13.03 -4.71 5.31
C PRO A 88 12.67 -3.43 6.08
N ASN A 89 11.53 -3.43 6.77
CA ASN A 89 11.22 -2.37 7.73
C ASN A 89 12.28 -2.36 8.84
N CYS A 90 13.03 -1.28 8.93
CA CYS A 90 14.07 -1.08 9.93
C CYS A 90 14.45 0.41 10.01
N PRO A 91 15.11 0.87 11.09
CA PRO A 91 15.54 2.27 11.20
C PRO A 91 16.40 2.74 10.03
N GLN A 92 17.28 1.88 9.51
CA GLN A 92 18.14 2.19 8.36
C GLN A 92 17.34 2.46 7.09
N PHE A 93 16.15 1.85 6.92
CA PHE A 93 15.27 2.18 5.81
C PHE A 93 14.82 3.65 5.89
N ALA A 94 14.30 4.09 7.03
CA ALA A 94 13.84 5.47 7.21
C ALA A 94 14.98 6.48 7.11
N ILE A 95 16.15 6.19 7.71
CA ILE A 95 17.36 7.01 7.60
C ILE A 95 17.77 7.15 6.14
N SER A 96 17.76 6.08 5.37
CA SER A 96 18.13 6.08 3.96
C SER A 96 17.11 6.81 3.09
N TYR A 97 15.83 6.59 3.35
CA TYR A 97 14.71 7.22 2.66
C TYR A 97 14.77 8.74 2.80
N PHE A 98 14.71 9.26 4.03
CA PHE A 98 14.76 10.69 4.26
C PHE A 98 16.14 11.29 3.95
N GLY A 99 17.22 10.54 4.18
CA GLY A 99 18.57 11.00 3.90
C GLY A 99 18.83 11.29 2.43
N ALA A 100 18.37 10.42 1.53
CA ALA A 100 18.45 10.65 0.10
C ALA A 100 17.49 11.76 -0.37
N LEU A 101 16.25 11.77 0.12
CA LEU A 101 15.25 12.79 -0.23
C LEU A 101 15.68 14.20 0.22
N SER A 102 16.37 14.33 1.37
CA SER A 102 16.86 15.61 1.89
C SER A 102 17.94 16.26 1.02
N ILE A 103 18.61 15.49 0.19
CA ILE A 103 19.60 15.98 -0.79
C ILE A 103 19.05 16.02 -2.22
N GLY A 104 17.74 15.85 -2.38
CA GLY A 104 17.06 15.89 -3.67
C GLY A 104 17.30 14.67 -4.57
N ALA A 105 17.80 13.57 -4.03
CA ALA A 105 17.88 12.30 -4.74
C ALA A 105 16.50 11.65 -4.82
N THR A 106 16.30 10.79 -5.82
CA THR A 106 15.08 10.01 -6.01
C THR A 106 15.21 8.63 -5.39
N ILE A 107 14.17 8.13 -4.74
CA ILE A 107 14.15 6.79 -4.14
C ILE A 107 13.42 5.79 -5.05
N THR A 108 13.95 4.56 -5.13
CA THR A 108 13.19 3.39 -5.55
C THR A 108 13.36 2.27 -4.55
N ALA A 109 12.27 1.83 -3.92
CA ALA A 109 12.33 0.78 -2.91
C ALA A 109 11.99 -0.60 -3.53
N LEU A 110 12.84 -1.60 -3.25
CA LEU A 110 12.73 -2.95 -3.79
C LEU A 110 12.07 -3.88 -2.77
N SER A 111 11.24 -4.79 -3.26
CA SER A 111 10.64 -5.83 -2.42
C SER A 111 11.71 -6.79 -1.88
N PRO A 112 11.76 -7.06 -0.56
CA PRO A 112 12.60 -8.09 0.04
C PRO A 112 12.36 -9.50 -0.51
N LEU A 113 11.25 -9.72 -1.20
CA LEU A 113 10.90 -11.01 -1.81
C LEU A 113 11.41 -11.15 -3.25
N TYR A 114 12.06 -10.13 -3.80
CA TYR A 114 12.60 -10.19 -5.15
C TYR A 114 13.76 -11.19 -5.27
N VAL A 115 13.76 -11.91 -6.39
CA VAL A 115 14.93 -12.67 -6.83
C VAL A 115 15.86 -11.76 -7.65
N ALA A 116 17.07 -12.23 -7.91
CA ALA A 116 18.10 -11.47 -8.63
C ALA A 116 17.61 -10.80 -9.92
N ARG A 117 16.84 -11.52 -10.74
CA ARG A 117 16.30 -11.00 -12.02
C ARG A 117 15.34 -9.82 -11.84
N GLU A 118 14.45 -9.89 -10.84
CA GLU A 118 13.47 -8.82 -10.57
C GLU A 118 14.17 -7.57 -10.04
N MET A 119 15.13 -7.76 -9.14
CA MET A 119 15.98 -6.68 -8.62
C MET A 119 16.76 -6.01 -9.77
N ALA A 120 17.43 -6.78 -10.61
CA ALA A 120 18.20 -6.26 -11.75
C ALA A 120 17.29 -5.47 -12.72
N TYR A 121 16.08 -5.97 -12.97
CA TYR A 121 15.10 -5.25 -13.79
C TYR A 121 14.78 -3.87 -13.21
N GLN A 122 14.40 -3.79 -11.94
CA GLN A 122 14.01 -2.52 -11.32
C GLN A 122 15.17 -1.53 -11.25
N ILE A 123 16.39 -1.98 -10.93
CA ILE A 123 17.59 -1.15 -10.93
C ILE A 123 17.88 -0.56 -12.32
N LYS A 124 17.81 -1.38 -13.36
CA LYS A 124 18.04 -0.94 -14.74
C LYS A 124 16.96 0.03 -15.22
N ASP A 125 15.69 -0.32 -15.02
CA ASP A 125 14.55 0.48 -15.50
C ASP A 125 14.46 1.83 -14.78
N SER A 126 14.73 1.88 -13.47
CA SER A 126 14.76 3.11 -12.68
C SER A 126 16.00 3.97 -12.90
N GLY A 127 17.06 3.42 -13.50
CA GLY A 127 18.35 4.09 -13.63
C GLY A 127 19.09 4.29 -12.30
N ALA A 128 18.83 3.44 -11.30
CA ALA A 128 19.47 3.55 -10.00
C ALA A 128 21.00 3.38 -10.10
N LYS A 129 21.73 4.31 -9.49
CA LYS A 129 23.20 4.30 -9.43
C LYS A 129 23.75 3.86 -8.09
N TYR A 130 22.94 3.95 -7.05
CA TYR A 130 23.31 3.60 -5.68
C TYR A 130 22.32 2.57 -5.16
N LEU A 131 22.83 1.57 -4.44
CA LEU A 131 22.02 0.53 -3.82
C LEU A 131 22.33 0.46 -2.32
N ILE A 132 21.31 0.57 -1.50
CA ILE A 132 21.37 0.31 -0.07
C ILE A 132 20.71 -1.05 0.16
N ILE A 133 21.46 -2.02 0.63
CA ILE A 133 21.05 -3.43 0.66
C ILE A 133 21.35 -4.06 2.02
N ILE A 134 20.44 -4.90 2.51
CA ILE A 134 20.76 -5.72 3.69
C ILE A 134 21.72 -6.86 3.32
N ASP A 135 22.68 -7.16 4.17
CA ASP A 135 23.73 -8.16 3.95
C ASP A 135 23.18 -9.51 3.44
N ARG A 136 22.10 -10.01 4.02
CA ARG A 136 21.51 -11.30 3.62
C ARG A 136 21.02 -11.36 2.16
N PHE A 137 20.88 -10.21 1.47
CA PHE A 137 20.50 -10.17 0.05
C PHE A 137 21.70 -10.04 -0.89
N MET A 138 22.92 -9.85 -0.37
CA MET A 138 24.13 -9.79 -1.17
C MET A 138 24.32 -11.01 -2.10
N PRO A 139 24.00 -12.25 -1.70
CA PRO A 139 24.06 -13.39 -2.61
C PRO A 139 23.16 -13.29 -3.84
N GLN A 140 22.06 -12.53 -3.76
CA GLN A 140 21.19 -12.28 -4.94
C GLN A 140 21.77 -11.17 -5.82
N TYR A 141 22.32 -10.10 -5.21
CA TYR A 141 23.01 -9.03 -5.91
C TYR A 141 24.21 -9.58 -6.69
N ASN A 142 25.06 -10.41 -6.08
CA ASN A 142 26.28 -10.96 -6.68
C ASN A 142 25.99 -11.77 -7.97
N LYS A 143 24.79 -12.38 -8.09
CA LYS A 143 24.40 -13.11 -9.31
C LYS A 143 24.23 -12.18 -10.52
N VAL A 144 23.91 -10.91 -10.30
CA VAL A 144 23.57 -9.95 -11.35
C VAL A 144 24.42 -8.67 -11.28
N GLU A 145 25.45 -8.64 -10.46
CA GLU A 145 26.32 -7.49 -10.28
C GLU A 145 26.85 -6.92 -11.61
N LYS A 146 27.24 -7.79 -12.53
CA LYS A 146 27.73 -7.42 -13.86
C LYS A 146 26.64 -6.93 -14.81
N GLU A 147 25.37 -7.14 -14.45
CA GLU A 147 24.23 -6.74 -15.24
C GLU A 147 23.70 -5.36 -14.86
N VAL A 148 24.01 -4.86 -13.66
CA VAL A 148 23.55 -3.59 -13.11
C VAL A 148 24.70 -2.59 -13.00
N ASN A 149 24.47 -1.35 -13.46
CA ASN A 149 25.51 -0.31 -13.47
C ASN A 149 25.42 0.56 -12.20
N LEU A 150 25.79 0.00 -11.06
CA LEU A 150 25.83 0.71 -9.79
C LEU A 150 27.20 1.34 -9.54
N GLU A 151 27.20 2.60 -9.08
CA GLU A 151 28.41 3.31 -8.67
C GLU A 151 28.87 2.87 -7.27
N LYS A 152 27.91 2.74 -6.32
CA LYS A 152 28.17 2.28 -4.95
C LYS A 152 27.07 1.36 -4.45
N VAL A 153 27.47 0.43 -3.57
CA VAL A 153 26.59 -0.49 -2.84
C VAL A 153 26.85 -0.31 -1.36
N ILE A 154 25.84 0.13 -0.61
CA ILE A 154 25.91 0.36 0.82
C ILE A 154 25.27 -0.84 1.52
N VAL A 155 26.08 -1.63 2.23
CA VAL A 155 25.62 -2.85 2.89
C VAL A 155 25.23 -2.55 4.34
N VAL A 156 23.99 -2.91 4.69
CA VAL A 156 23.39 -2.71 6.00
C VAL A 156 23.30 -4.03 6.73
N ASN A 157 23.73 -4.06 7.99
CA ASN A 157 23.48 -5.17 8.90
C ASN A 157 22.51 -4.75 10.01
N VAL A 158 21.23 -5.07 9.86
CA VAL A 158 20.19 -4.73 10.85
C VAL A 158 20.17 -5.66 12.06
N GLU A 159 20.87 -6.78 12.02
CA GLU A 159 20.93 -7.80 13.08
C GLU A 159 22.15 -7.62 14.00
N GLY A 160 22.98 -6.61 13.74
CA GLY A 160 24.19 -6.32 14.53
C GLY A 160 25.34 -7.32 14.30
N GLN A 161 25.27 -8.14 13.26
CA GLN A 161 26.34 -9.02 12.84
C GLN A 161 27.28 -8.28 11.87
N THR A 162 28.53 -8.66 11.80
CA THR A 162 29.45 -8.12 10.80
C THR A 162 29.00 -8.55 9.41
N PRO A 163 28.88 -7.62 8.43
CA PRO A 163 28.57 -7.98 7.05
C PRO A 163 29.53 -9.03 6.50
N THR A 164 29.01 -9.94 5.70
CA THR A 164 29.79 -11.03 5.11
C THR A 164 30.65 -10.58 3.95
N GLU A 165 30.25 -9.51 3.25
CA GLU A 165 31.00 -8.92 2.14
C GLU A 165 32.07 -7.97 2.65
N ALA A 166 33.28 -8.08 2.09
CA ALA A 166 34.36 -7.15 2.38
C ALA A 166 34.13 -5.79 1.72
N GLU A 167 34.59 -4.71 2.36
CA GLU A 167 34.60 -3.39 1.75
C GLU A 167 35.54 -3.34 0.54
N SER A 168 35.16 -2.55 -0.44
CA SER A 168 35.93 -2.29 -1.67
C SER A 168 35.62 -0.88 -2.18
N ASP A 169 36.21 -0.47 -3.29
CA ASP A 169 35.87 0.82 -3.91
C ASP A 169 34.38 0.93 -4.25
N LYS A 170 33.67 -0.18 -4.47
CA LYS A 170 32.25 -0.22 -4.80
C LYS A 170 31.35 -0.54 -3.60
N ILE A 171 31.78 -1.41 -2.70
CA ILE A 171 31.02 -1.91 -1.55
C ILE A 171 31.48 -1.21 -0.29
N ILE A 172 30.56 -0.57 0.43
CA ILE A 172 30.84 0.19 1.65
C ILE A 172 29.81 -0.24 2.71
N HIS A 173 30.24 -0.45 3.95
CA HIS A 173 29.33 -0.77 5.03
C HIS A 173 28.62 0.50 5.54
N PHE A 174 27.32 0.37 5.83
CA PHE A 174 26.52 1.47 6.40
C PHE A 174 27.15 2.00 7.69
N ASP A 175 27.59 1.11 8.58
CA ASP A 175 28.21 1.47 9.85
C ASP A 175 29.54 2.21 9.66
N THR A 176 30.34 1.83 8.67
CA THR A 176 31.58 2.56 8.29
C THR A 176 31.25 3.98 7.84
N LEU A 177 30.24 4.15 6.98
CA LEU A 177 29.80 5.49 6.56
C LEU A 177 29.32 6.34 7.73
N MET A 178 28.56 5.75 8.64
CA MET A 178 28.08 6.46 9.84
C MET A 178 29.21 6.79 10.80
N ALA A 179 30.20 5.92 10.95
CA ALA A 179 31.40 6.19 11.77
C ALA A 179 32.27 7.30 11.19
N GLN A 180 32.37 7.42 9.88
CA GLN A 180 33.10 8.50 9.19
C GLN A 180 32.35 9.84 9.20
N ASN A 181 31.05 9.86 9.50
CA ASN A 181 30.19 11.03 9.52
C ASN A 181 29.50 11.18 10.89
N GLN A 182 30.29 11.30 11.97
CA GLN A 182 29.80 11.27 13.35
C GLN A 182 28.94 12.48 13.75
N LYS A 183 29.07 13.62 13.06
CA LYS A 183 28.33 14.85 13.39
C LYS A 183 27.28 15.15 12.31
N PRO A 184 26.07 15.57 12.68
CA PRO A 184 25.07 16.05 11.73
C PRO A 184 25.48 17.48 11.28
N ILE A 185 26.19 17.56 10.15
CA ILE A 185 26.55 18.86 9.55
C ILE A 185 25.33 19.37 8.76
N PRO A 186 24.92 20.62 8.94
CA PRO A 186 23.81 21.19 8.17
C PRO A 186 23.98 20.95 6.67
N LEU A 187 22.91 20.51 6.01
CA LEU A 187 22.95 20.26 4.57
C LEU A 187 23.06 21.57 3.78
N PRO A 188 23.77 21.57 2.66
CA PRO A 188 23.74 22.72 1.75
C PRO A 188 22.31 22.98 1.28
N LYS A 189 21.99 24.23 1.00
CA LYS A 189 20.71 24.57 0.39
C LYS A 189 20.66 23.95 -1.02
N ILE A 190 19.74 23.01 -1.21
CA ILE A 190 19.49 22.38 -2.50
C ILE A 190 18.16 22.92 -3.02
N ASP A 191 18.18 23.47 -4.20
CA ASP A 191 16.98 23.98 -4.86
C ASP A 191 16.16 22.80 -5.40
N ILE A 192 15.09 22.44 -4.71
CA ILE A 192 14.16 21.36 -5.09
C ILE A 192 12.82 22.01 -5.40
N ASN A 193 12.33 21.85 -6.64
CA ASN A 193 10.96 22.16 -6.96
C ASN A 193 10.08 20.95 -6.60
N PRO A 194 9.26 20.99 -5.52
CA PRO A 194 8.54 19.81 -5.06
C PRO A 194 7.52 19.26 -6.06
N LYS A 195 7.00 20.08 -6.97
CA LYS A 195 6.03 19.65 -7.98
C LYS A 195 6.67 18.87 -9.13
N GLU A 196 7.95 19.12 -9.42
CA GLU A 196 8.66 18.52 -10.56
C GLU A 196 9.67 17.46 -10.14
N ALA A 197 10.31 17.67 -8.98
CA ALA A 197 11.32 16.75 -8.47
C ALA A 197 10.68 15.42 -8.04
N ILE A 198 11.08 14.34 -8.71
CA ILE A 198 10.64 12.99 -8.39
C ILE A 198 11.25 12.58 -7.05
N ALA A 199 10.41 12.36 -6.06
CA ALA A 199 10.81 11.83 -4.77
C ALA A 199 10.92 10.30 -4.81
N VAL A 200 9.94 9.64 -5.41
CA VAL A 200 9.84 8.17 -5.42
C VAL A 200 9.48 7.67 -6.82
N VAL A 201 10.21 6.69 -7.32
CA VAL A 201 9.76 5.83 -8.43
C VAL A 201 9.24 4.54 -7.82
N GLN A 202 7.91 4.46 -7.65
CA GLN A 202 7.24 3.34 -7.01
C GLN A 202 6.86 2.27 -8.03
N TYR A 203 7.47 1.09 -7.96
CA TYR A 203 7.14 -0.01 -8.87
C TYR A 203 5.86 -0.71 -8.45
N THR A 204 4.97 -0.90 -9.44
CA THR A 204 3.71 -1.59 -9.25
C THR A 204 3.77 -2.96 -9.90
N GLY A 205 3.22 -3.96 -9.23
CA GLY A 205 3.02 -5.28 -9.83
C GLY A 205 1.92 -5.23 -10.90
N GLY A 206 2.27 -4.77 -12.09
CA GLY A 206 1.35 -4.73 -13.22
C GLY A 206 0.71 -6.10 -13.48
N THR A 207 -0.58 -6.10 -13.78
CA THR A 207 -1.32 -7.34 -14.03
C THR A 207 -1.14 -7.86 -15.45
N THR A 208 -0.47 -7.11 -16.32
CA THR A 208 -0.34 -7.39 -17.77
C THR A 208 1.09 -7.39 -18.30
N GLY A 209 2.13 -7.27 -17.45
CA GLY A 209 3.49 -7.18 -17.97
C GLY A 209 4.56 -7.07 -16.88
N LEU A 210 5.71 -6.52 -17.23
CA LEU A 210 6.76 -6.15 -16.29
C LEU A 210 6.27 -5.03 -15.36
N PRO A 211 6.76 -4.96 -14.11
CA PRO A 211 6.45 -3.87 -13.19
C PRO A 211 6.77 -2.49 -13.81
N LYS A 212 5.94 -1.50 -13.52
CA LYS A 212 6.09 -0.13 -13.98
C LYS A 212 6.37 0.78 -12.80
N GLY A 213 7.27 1.73 -12.98
CA GLY A 213 7.58 2.73 -11.97
C GLY A 213 6.63 3.94 -12.06
N ALA A 214 5.77 4.17 -11.08
CA ALA A 214 5.01 5.41 -10.96
C ALA A 214 5.93 6.49 -10.40
N GLU A 215 6.06 7.62 -11.11
CA GLU A 215 6.83 8.78 -10.69
C GLU A 215 6.00 9.66 -9.75
N LEU A 216 6.38 9.68 -8.49
CA LEU A 216 5.74 10.48 -7.46
C LEU A 216 6.66 11.65 -7.09
N SER A 217 6.20 12.87 -7.28
CA SER A 217 6.95 14.06 -6.86
C SER A 217 6.88 14.24 -5.33
N HIS A 218 7.76 15.09 -4.77
CA HIS A 218 7.65 15.49 -3.37
C HIS A 218 6.26 16.03 -3.08
N TYR A 219 5.70 16.87 -3.97
CA TYR A 219 4.37 17.45 -3.82
C TYR A 219 3.26 16.41 -3.80
N ASN A 220 3.34 15.36 -4.64
CA ASN A 220 2.34 14.30 -4.64
C ASN A 220 2.27 13.58 -3.29
N VAL A 221 3.43 13.16 -2.76
CA VAL A 221 3.47 12.42 -1.48
C VAL A 221 3.15 13.33 -0.31
N VAL A 222 3.69 14.56 -0.27
CA VAL A 222 3.39 15.55 0.78
C VAL A 222 1.90 15.90 0.80
N SER A 223 1.28 16.10 -0.35
CA SER A 223 -0.16 16.36 -0.43
C SER A 223 -0.95 15.21 0.21
N ASN A 224 -0.59 13.96 -0.11
CA ASN A 224 -1.32 12.82 0.45
C ASN A 224 -1.12 12.67 1.96
N ILE A 225 0.08 12.86 2.49
CA ILE A 225 0.27 12.83 3.95
C ILE A 225 -0.47 13.97 4.66
N LEU A 226 -0.62 15.14 4.04
CA LEU A 226 -1.42 16.24 4.61
C LEU A 226 -2.92 15.94 4.56
N GLN A 227 -3.41 15.30 3.49
CA GLN A 227 -4.78 14.78 3.42
C GLN A 227 -5.08 13.79 4.54
N ILE A 228 -4.15 12.86 4.82
CA ILE A 228 -4.30 11.86 5.90
C ILE A 228 -4.10 12.52 7.28
N LYS A 229 -3.24 13.52 7.38
CA LYS A 229 -2.94 14.23 8.64
C LYS A 229 -4.21 14.79 9.31
N GLN A 230 -5.12 15.42 8.56
CA GLN A 230 -6.37 15.96 9.12
C GLN A 230 -7.21 14.88 9.81
N ILE A 231 -7.31 13.69 9.19
CA ILE A 231 -8.00 12.53 9.77
C ILE A 231 -7.27 12.05 11.02
N SER A 232 -5.93 12.02 10.97
CA SER A 232 -5.08 11.58 12.09
C SER A 232 -5.11 12.56 13.26
N GLU A 233 -5.23 13.87 13.03
CA GLU A 233 -5.41 14.87 14.08
C GLU A 233 -6.78 14.69 14.78
N TYR A 234 -7.86 14.53 14.02
CA TYR A 234 -9.17 14.22 14.60
C TYR A 234 -9.13 12.90 15.38
N MET A 235 -8.50 11.86 14.82
CA MET A 235 -8.30 10.59 15.49
C MET A 235 -7.61 10.77 16.85
N LYS A 236 -6.48 11.47 16.86
CA LYS A 236 -5.70 11.72 18.09
C LYS A 236 -6.49 12.49 19.13
N GLU A 237 -7.09 13.61 18.74
CA GLU A 237 -7.71 14.54 19.68
C GLU A 237 -9.12 14.17 20.14
N LYS A 238 -9.93 13.65 19.23
CA LYS A 238 -11.37 13.42 19.46
C LYS A 238 -11.71 11.95 19.65
N TYR A 239 -11.08 11.05 18.88
CA TYR A 239 -11.40 9.63 18.91
C TYR A 239 -10.57 8.87 19.94
N LEU A 240 -9.26 8.90 19.84
CA LEU A 240 -8.36 8.24 20.80
C LEU A 240 -8.24 9.02 22.11
N LYS A 241 -8.12 10.34 22.04
CA LYS A 241 -7.81 11.26 23.15
C LYS A 241 -6.47 10.95 23.82
N GLU A 242 -5.52 10.44 23.06
CA GLU A 242 -4.18 10.05 23.48
C GLU A 242 -3.21 10.09 22.31
N ASP A 243 -1.90 10.01 22.57
CA ASP A 243 -0.89 9.95 21.51
C ASP A 243 -1.03 8.66 20.68
N VAL A 244 -0.68 8.77 19.40
CA VAL A 244 -0.73 7.64 18.47
C VAL A 244 0.43 6.70 18.73
N VAL A 245 0.11 5.47 19.09
CA VAL A 245 1.06 4.37 19.28
C VAL A 245 0.67 3.24 18.34
N SER A 246 1.51 2.96 17.35
CA SER A 246 1.18 2.05 16.27
C SER A 246 1.99 0.75 16.27
N ILE A 247 1.39 -0.31 15.75
CA ILE A 247 2.14 -1.46 15.24
C ILE A 247 2.41 -1.18 13.77
N SER A 248 3.69 -0.98 13.41
CA SER A 248 4.11 -0.68 12.05
C SER A 248 4.61 -1.96 11.37
N VAL A 249 3.76 -2.50 10.49
CA VAL A 249 3.97 -3.80 9.84
C VAL A 249 3.71 -3.78 8.34
N LEU A 250 3.13 -2.69 7.83
CA LEU A 250 3.03 -2.51 6.38
C LEU A 250 4.43 -2.50 5.76
N PRO A 251 4.63 -3.17 4.61
CA PRO A 251 5.93 -3.14 3.96
C PRO A 251 6.34 -1.73 3.53
N TRP A 252 7.46 -1.22 4.03
CA TRP A 252 7.95 0.12 3.70
C TRP A 252 8.52 0.25 2.28
N TYR A 253 8.78 -0.86 1.60
CA TYR A 253 9.10 -0.82 0.17
C TYR A 253 7.85 -0.55 -0.71
N HIS A 254 6.65 -0.58 -0.15
CA HIS A 254 5.39 -0.24 -0.80
C HIS A 254 4.93 1.16 -0.37
N ILE A 255 4.35 1.93 -1.30
CA ILE A 255 3.97 3.33 -1.04
C ILE A 255 3.00 3.47 0.14
N TYR A 256 2.13 2.48 0.42
CA TYR A 256 1.23 2.50 1.57
C TYR A 256 2.02 2.59 2.89
N GLY A 257 3.03 1.76 3.06
CA GLY A 257 3.92 1.82 4.23
C GLY A 257 4.78 3.09 4.24
N GLN A 258 5.33 3.50 3.09
CA GLN A 258 6.15 4.72 2.99
C GLN A 258 5.35 5.96 3.39
N THR A 259 4.14 6.13 2.87
CA THR A 259 3.33 7.31 3.13
C THR A 259 2.71 7.27 4.53
N CYS A 260 1.99 6.18 4.86
CA CYS A 260 1.14 6.16 6.05
C CYS A 260 1.89 5.78 7.34
N GLU A 261 3.04 5.11 7.27
CA GLU A 261 3.83 4.75 8.46
C GLU A 261 5.14 5.54 8.57
N VAL A 262 5.86 5.75 7.45
CA VAL A 262 7.17 6.44 7.48
C VAL A 262 7.00 7.96 7.36
N ALA A 263 6.34 8.45 6.31
CA ALA A 263 6.29 9.87 6.01
C ALA A 263 5.24 10.66 6.83
N LEU A 264 4.16 10.01 7.27
CA LEU A 264 3.14 10.63 8.12
C LEU A 264 3.58 10.78 9.57
N ALA A 265 4.35 9.82 10.11
CA ALA A 265 4.76 9.79 11.51
C ALA A 265 5.38 11.10 12.02
N PRO A 266 6.28 11.79 11.28
CA PRO A 266 6.85 13.07 11.68
C PRO A 266 5.83 14.20 11.83
N LEU A 267 4.71 14.16 11.10
CA LEU A 267 3.69 15.21 11.16
C LEU A 267 2.75 15.07 12.37
N ILE A 268 2.51 13.83 12.83
CA ILE A 268 1.55 13.56 13.90
C ILE A 268 2.21 13.18 15.23
N GLY A 269 3.54 13.06 15.25
CA GLY A 269 4.31 12.71 16.44
C GLY A 269 4.01 11.30 16.96
N SER A 270 3.80 10.33 16.05
CA SER A 270 3.46 8.96 16.43
C SER A 270 4.67 8.12 16.84
N LYS A 271 4.44 7.19 17.78
CA LYS A 271 5.38 6.12 18.15
C LYS A 271 5.01 4.84 17.42
N GLY A 272 5.96 4.24 16.68
CA GLY A 272 5.77 2.98 15.96
C GLY A 272 6.58 1.83 16.53
N PHE A 273 5.95 0.67 16.78
CA PHE A 273 6.65 -0.60 16.99
C PHE A 273 6.92 -1.22 15.61
N ILE A 274 8.18 -1.15 15.17
CA ILE A 274 8.56 -1.52 13.81
C ILE A 274 8.82 -3.02 13.73
N LEU A 275 8.08 -3.70 12.86
CA LEU A 275 8.26 -5.11 12.58
C LEU A 275 8.85 -5.31 11.16
N PRO A 276 9.98 -6.03 11.03
CA PRO A 276 10.58 -6.33 9.72
C PRO A 276 9.65 -7.14 8.81
N THR A 277 8.81 -7.98 9.41
CA THR A 277 7.84 -8.85 8.76
C THR A 277 6.61 -9.01 9.63
N PHE A 278 5.50 -9.45 9.03
CA PHE A 278 4.28 -9.79 9.77
C PHE A 278 4.51 -11.05 10.63
N ASP A 279 4.56 -10.86 11.93
CA ASP A 279 4.76 -11.93 12.93
C ASP A 279 3.65 -11.85 13.99
N LEU A 280 2.74 -12.82 13.95
CA LEU A 280 1.58 -12.90 14.84
C LEU A 280 1.96 -12.92 16.32
N LYS A 281 2.97 -13.73 16.68
CA LYS A 281 3.40 -13.87 18.06
C LYS A 281 3.93 -12.54 18.60
N ARG A 282 4.79 -11.89 17.81
CA ARG A 282 5.36 -10.60 18.18
C ARG A 282 4.32 -9.49 18.27
N ILE A 283 3.33 -9.48 17.35
CA ILE A 283 2.20 -8.54 17.40
C ILE A 283 1.43 -8.71 18.72
N TYR A 284 1.08 -9.94 19.10
CA TYR A 284 0.36 -10.19 20.35
C TYR A 284 1.18 -9.84 21.60
N GLU A 285 2.50 -10.09 21.58
CA GLU A 285 3.39 -9.66 22.67
C GLU A 285 3.40 -8.13 22.83
N ILE A 286 3.48 -7.40 21.71
CA ILE A 286 3.42 -5.93 21.69
C ILE A 286 2.06 -5.45 22.22
N MET A 287 0.96 -6.05 21.76
CA MET A 287 -0.39 -5.71 22.24
C MET A 287 -0.52 -5.93 23.73
N ALA A 288 -0.08 -7.06 24.25
CA ALA A 288 -0.16 -7.39 25.65
C ALA A 288 0.66 -6.44 26.53
N LYS A 289 1.90 -6.13 26.12
CA LYS A 289 2.86 -5.37 26.92
C LYS A 289 2.71 -3.85 26.77
N HIS A 290 2.49 -3.36 25.55
CA HIS A 290 2.61 -1.94 25.23
C HIS A 290 1.28 -1.27 24.87
N LYS A 291 0.20 -2.05 24.69
CA LYS A 291 -1.15 -1.55 24.41
C LYS A 291 -1.19 -0.50 23.28
N PRO A 292 -0.62 -0.79 22.08
CA PRO A 292 -0.71 0.13 20.95
C PRO A 292 -2.18 0.40 20.61
N ASN A 293 -2.49 1.62 20.16
CA ASN A 293 -3.88 2.01 19.89
C ASN A 293 -4.21 2.05 18.39
N THR A 294 -3.20 1.91 17.52
CA THR A 294 -3.41 1.93 16.07
C THR A 294 -2.67 0.81 15.35
N MET A 295 -3.24 0.35 14.25
CA MET A 295 -2.59 -0.55 13.28
C MET A 295 -3.17 -0.34 11.89
N LEU A 296 -2.30 -0.14 10.91
CA LEU A 296 -2.67 -0.16 9.50
C LEU A 296 -2.35 -1.55 8.93
N GLY A 297 -3.15 -2.02 7.98
CA GLY A 297 -2.91 -3.34 7.44
C GLY A 297 -3.70 -3.64 6.17
N VAL A 298 -3.58 -4.88 5.74
CA VAL A 298 -4.35 -5.45 4.62
C VAL A 298 -5.24 -6.57 5.13
N PRO A 299 -6.32 -6.96 4.41
CA PRO A 299 -7.29 -7.95 4.90
C PRO A 299 -6.65 -9.23 5.42
N THR A 300 -5.64 -9.75 4.71
CA THR A 300 -4.98 -11.01 5.10
C THR A 300 -4.26 -10.93 6.46
N MET A 301 -3.76 -9.76 6.85
CA MET A 301 -3.15 -9.55 8.17
C MET A 301 -4.21 -9.67 9.27
N PHE A 302 -5.34 -8.98 9.11
CA PHE A 302 -6.44 -9.03 10.08
C PHE A 302 -7.14 -10.38 10.12
N LEU A 303 -7.32 -11.05 8.97
CA LEU A 303 -7.81 -12.43 8.92
C LEU A 303 -6.89 -13.38 9.70
N ASN A 304 -5.57 -13.23 9.56
CA ASN A 304 -4.61 -14.03 10.32
C ASN A 304 -4.66 -13.71 11.82
N LEU A 305 -4.79 -12.44 12.20
CA LEU A 305 -4.99 -12.03 13.58
C LEU A 305 -6.26 -12.65 14.19
N LEU A 306 -7.37 -12.66 13.45
CA LEU A 306 -8.65 -13.19 13.94
C LEU A 306 -8.68 -14.73 14.02
N ASN A 307 -8.07 -15.42 13.03
CA ASN A 307 -8.21 -16.87 12.84
C ASN A 307 -7.04 -17.69 13.43
N SER A 308 -6.05 -17.06 14.06
CA SER A 308 -4.94 -17.75 14.70
C SER A 308 -5.38 -18.52 15.94
N ASP A 309 -4.86 -19.72 16.15
CA ASP A 309 -5.06 -20.46 17.41
C ASP A 309 -4.56 -19.66 18.63
N LEU A 310 -3.60 -18.76 18.45
CA LEU A 310 -3.08 -17.85 19.48
C LEU A 310 -4.04 -16.71 19.82
N ALA A 311 -5.04 -16.45 18.99
CA ALA A 311 -5.94 -15.31 19.13
C ALA A 311 -7.07 -15.52 20.16
N LYS A 312 -7.23 -16.74 20.68
CA LYS A 312 -8.38 -17.10 21.55
C LYS A 312 -8.46 -16.24 22.81
N ASP A 313 -7.30 -15.95 23.41
CA ASP A 313 -7.19 -15.21 24.68
C ASP A 313 -6.61 -13.79 24.48
N VAL A 314 -6.53 -13.32 23.23
CA VAL A 314 -5.98 -11.99 22.92
C VAL A 314 -7.07 -10.93 23.08
N ASP A 315 -6.78 -9.91 23.87
CA ASP A 315 -7.58 -8.70 23.99
C ASP A 315 -7.22 -7.71 22.87
N PHE A 316 -8.13 -7.54 21.90
CA PHE A 316 -7.96 -6.61 20.77
C PHE A 316 -8.41 -5.18 21.12
N SER A 317 -8.96 -4.93 22.29
CA SER A 317 -9.56 -3.62 22.67
C SER A 317 -8.54 -2.47 22.74
N CYS A 318 -7.25 -2.78 22.81
CA CYS A 318 -6.21 -1.76 22.74
C CYS A 318 -6.12 -1.14 21.34
N LEU A 319 -6.39 -1.90 20.26
CA LEU A 319 -6.36 -1.41 18.87
C LEU A 319 -7.66 -0.67 18.53
N LYS A 320 -7.77 0.57 19.01
CA LYS A 320 -8.95 1.42 18.84
C LYS A 320 -9.13 1.95 17.41
N TYR A 321 -8.02 2.16 16.69
CA TYR A 321 -8.01 2.58 15.30
C TYR A 321 -7.26 1.58 14.44
N VAL A 322 -7.98 0.88 13.60
CA VAL A 322 -7.38 0.08 12.52
C VAL A 322 -7.93 0.55 11.18
N ASN A 323 -7.06 0.59 10.17
CA ASN A 323 -7.48 0.93 8.82
C ASN A 323 -6.97 -0.13 7.83
N VAL A 324 -7.87 -0.57 6.96
CA VAL A 324 -7.60 -1.60 5.96
C VAL A 324 -7.50 -0.96 4.59
N GLY A 325 -6.42 -1.29 3.87
CA GLY A 325 -6.18 -0.81 2.51
C GLY A 325 -5.71 -1.91 1.57
N ALA A 326 -5.35 -1.52 0.36
CA ALA A 326 -4.87 -2.36 -0.74
C ALA A 326 -5.89 -3.37 -1.32
N SER A 327 -6.85 -3.84 -0.55
CA SER A 327 -8.03 -4.59 -0.99
C SER A 327 -9.14 -4.49 0.05
N ALA A 328 -10.38 -4.77 -0.36
CA ALA A 328 -11.50 -4.69 0.55
C ALA A 328 -11.46 -5.76 1.65
N MET A 329 -11.88 -5.40 2.85
CA MET A 329 -12.07 -6.33 3.95
C MET A 329 -13.36 -7.13 3.73
N PRO A 330 -13.35 -8.48 3.89
CA PRO A 330 -14.59 -9.26 3.92
C PRO A 330 -15.52 -8.76 5.03
N ILE A 331 -16.78 -8.56 4.69
CA ILE A 331 -17.78 -7.95 5.60
C ILE A 331 -17.87 -8.73 6.93
N GLU A 332 -17.93 -10.06 6.86
CA GLU A 332 -18.01 -10.89 8.05
C GLU A 332 -16.77 -10.80 8.96
N ALA A 333 -15.59 -10.65 8.35
CA ALA A 333 -14.36 -10.46 9.11
C ALA A 333 -14.31 -9.06 9.78
N ALA A 334 -14.84 -8.03 9.12
CA ALA A 334 -14.96 -6.70 9.72
C ALA A 334 -15.92 -6.71 10.92
N LYS A 335 -17.07 -7.39 10.82
CA LYS A 335 -18.01 -7.59 11.93
C LYS A 335 -17.37 -8.35 13.10
N GLU A 336 -16.62 -9.41 12.81
CA GLU A 336 -15.92 -10.19 13.84
C GLU A 336 -14.83 -9.37 14.54
N TRP A 337 -14.10 -8.51 13.78
CA TRP A 337 -13.16 -7.58 14.37
C TRP A 337 -13.86 -6.62 15.35
N GLU A 338 -14.95 -5.97 14.91
CA GLU A 338 -15.71 -5.04 15.75
C GLU A 338 -16.27 -5.73 17.01
N ARG A 339 -16.79 -6.95 16.87
CA ARG A 339 -17.26 -7.75 18.00
C ARG A 339 -16.16 -8.04 19.03
N ARG A 340 -14.91 -8.30 18.59
CA ARG A 340 -13.79 -8.68 19.45
C ARG A 340 -13.03 -7.48 20.01
N SER A 341 -12.86 -6.44 19.25
CA SER A 341 -12.11 -5.23 19.65
C SER A 341 -13.01 -4.20 20.33
N GLY A 342 -14.31 -4.19 20.03
CA GLY A 342 -15.23 -3.11 20.41
C GLY A 342 -15.15 -1.88 19.50
N PHE A 343 -14.32 -1.93 18.44
CA PHE A 343 -14.09 -0.81 17.53
C PHE A 343 -14.26 -1.24 16.07
N ALA A 344 -14.93 -0.39 15.30
CA ALA A 344 -15.08 -0.62 13.88
C ALA A 344 -13.74 -0.45 13.13
N MET A 345 -13.59 -1.11 11.97
CA MET A 345 -12.46 -0.89 11.08
C MET A 345 -12.71 0.33 10.16
N GLY A 346 -11.68 1.13 9.93
CA GLY A 346 -11.64 2.05 8.81
C GLY A 346 -11.25 1.33 7.51
N GLU A 347 -11.68 1.87 6.38
CA GLU A 347 -11.27 1.39 5.07
C GLU A 347 -10.82 2.55 4.20
N GLY A 348 -9.86 2.31 3.29
CA GLY A 348 -9.39 3.30 2.33
C GLY A 348 -9.11 2.65 0.98
N TYR A 349 -9.32 3.43 -0.09
CA TYR A 349 -8.95 3.04 -1.44
C TYR A 349 -7.83 3.92 -1.94
N GLY A 350 -6.94 3.30 -2.71
CA GLY A 350 -5.83 3.99 -3.35
C GLY A 350 -4.97 3.06 -4.20
N LEU A 351 -4.02 3.68 -4.90
CA LEU A 351 -3.09 3.03 -5.82
C LEU A 351 -1.68 3.53 -5.58
N SER A 352 -0.69 2.84 -6.09
CA SER A 352 0.68 3.37 -6.10
C SER A 352 0.76 4.69 -6.86
N GLU A 353 -0.05 4.84 -7.88
CA GLU A 353 -0.20 5.99 -8.76
C GLU A 353 -0.86 7.21 -8.07
N THR A 354 -1.31 7.07 -6.83
CA THR A 354 -2.00 8.13 -6.05
C THR A 354 -1.39 8.40 -4.66
N SER A 355 -0.17 7.95 -4.39
CA SER A 355 0.72 8.31 -3.26
C SER A 355 0.32 7.88 -1.83
N PRO A 356 -0.48 6.89 -1.44
CA PRO A 356 -1.36 6.07 -2.24
C PRO A 356 -2.83 6.50 -2.19
N GLY A 357 -3.29 7.35 -1.24
CA GLY A 357 -4.68 7.56 -0.85
C GLY A 357 -5.51 8.30 -1.89
N VAL A 358 -6.75 7.86 -2.05
CA VAL A 358 -7.80 8.52 -2.83
C VAL A 358 -9.02 8.76 -1.99
N THR A 359 -9.40 7.78 -1.14
CA THR A 359 -10.59 7.82 -0.30
C THR A 359 -10.31 7.31 1.09
N ASN A 360 -11.10 7.76 2.05
CA ASN A 360 -11.10 7.28 3.41
C ASN A 360 -12.51 7.11 3.98
N SER A 361 -12.67 6.04 4.77
CA SER A 361 -13.82 5.79 5.65
C SER A 361 -13.27 5.52 7.05
N PRO A 362 -13.07 6.55 7.88
CA PRO A 362 -12.56 6.35 9.24
C PRO A 362 -13.55 5.55 10.11
N PRO A 363 -13.10 4.88 11.18
CA PRO A 363 -13.95 4.03 12.03
C PRO A 363 -15.19 4.72 12.62
N TRP A 364 -15.14 6.04 12.80
CA TRP A 364 -16.25 6.86 13.32
C TRP A 364 -17.20 7.38 12.24
N ALA A 365 -16.92 7.13 10.95
CA ALA A 365 -17.83 7.47 9.87
C ALA A 365 -19.10 6.62 9.92
N THR A 366 -20.18 7.14 9.35
CA THR A 366 -21.36 6.32 9.06
C THR A 366 -20.95 5.18 8.12
N LYS A 367 -21.20 3.94 8.52
CA LYS A 367 -20.74 2.78 7.76
C LYS A 367 -21.74 2.38 6.69
N LYS A 368 -21.26 2.38 5.45
CA LYS A 368 -21.89 1.65 4.36
C LYS A 368 -20.99 0.46 4.00
N LEU A 369 -21.44 -0.74 4.36
CA LEU A 369 -20.65 -1.97 4.18
C LEU A 369 -20.22 -2.14 2.72
N GLY A 370 -18.93 -2.43 2.53
CA GLY A 370 -18.31 -2.58 1.21
C GLY A 370 -17.90 -1.27 0.53
N SER A 371 -18.17 -0.10 1.13
CA SER A 371 -17.67 1.19 0.67
C SER A 371 -16.28 1.47 1.20
N CYS A 372 -15.45 2.13 0.39
CA CYS A 372 -14.16 2.68 0.81
C CYS A 372 -14.23 4.17 1.21
N GLY A 373 -15.42 4.69 1.49
CA GLY A 373 -15.66 6.05 2.01
C GLY A 373 -15.74 7.12 0.94
N HIS A 374 -15.32 8.33 1.33
CA HIS A 374 -15.40 9.55 0.53
C HIS A 374 -14.01 9.95 0.00
N PRO A 375 -13.97 10.77 -1.07
CA PRO A 375 -12.71 11.33 -1.56
C PRO A 375 -11.95 12.12 -0.49
N ASP A 376 -10.63 11.98 -0.46
CA ASP A 376 -9.75 12.80 0.36
C ASP A 376 -9.81 14.27 -0.08
N ALA A 377 -9.39 15.19 0.79
CA ALA A 377 -9.35 16.62 0.49
C ALA A 377 -8.62 16.91 -0.84
N ASN A 378 -9.05 17.97 -1.55
CA ASN A 378 -8.49 18.36 -2.85
C ASN A 378 -8.56 17.27 -3.95
N THR A 379 -9.35 16.21 -3.74
CA THR A 379 -9.48 15.09 -4.67
C THR A 379 -10.85 15.10 -5.35
N LEU A 380 -10.85 14.95 -6.67
CA LEU A 380 -12.05 14.72 -7.46
C LEU A 380 -12.09 13.26 -7.91
N VAL A 381 -13.26 12.68 -7.81
CA VAL A 381 -13.54 11.32 -8.29
C VAL A 381 -14.74 11.35 -9.23
N GLY A 382 -14.65 10.59 -10.31
CA GLY A 382 -15.75 10.39 -11.26
C GLY A 382 -15.81 8.94 -11.72
N ILE A 383 -16.95 8.57 -12.28
CA ILE A 383 -17.13 7.27 -12.94
C ILE A 383 -17.30 7.52 -14.43
N ILE A 384 -16.59 6.77 -15.29
CA ILE A 384 -16.65 6.91 -16.74
C ILE A 384 -16.99 5.61 -17.44
N ASN A 385 -17.54 5.73 -18.65
CA ASN A 385 -17.73 4.63 -19.58
C ASN A 385 -16.49 4.42 -20.49
N GLU A 386 -16.56 3.45 -21.40
CA GLU A 386 -15.49 3.14 -22.37
C GLU A 386 -15.16 4.29 -23.33
N ASN A 387 -16.10 5.21 -23.55
CA ASN A 387 -15.93 6.40 -24.39
C ASN A 387 -15.33 7.60 -23.64
N LEU A 388 -14.90 7.40 -22.38
CA LEU A 388 -14.42 8.42 -21.45
C LEU A 388 -15.51 9.44 -21.00
N GLU A 389 -16.80 9.15 -21.19
CA GLU A 389 -17.89 9.99 -20.75
C GLU A 389 -18.22 9.73 -19.28
N PHE A 390 -18.43 10.79 -18.49
CA PHE A 390 -18.84 10.66 -17.09
C PHE A 390 -20.26 10.12 -16.99
N LEU A 391 -20.43 9.12 -16.13
CA LEU A 391 -21.70 8.46 -15.86
C LEU A 391 -22.46 9.16 -14.72
N PRO A 392 -23.81 9.05 -14.69
CA PRO A 392 -24.63 9.50 -13.56
C PRO A 392 -24.28 8.76 -12.26
N ILE A 393 -24.68 9.37 -11.13
CA ILE A 393 -24.58 8.74 -9.81
C ILE A 393 -25.36 7.42 -9.81
N GLY A 394 -24.81 6.37 -9.23
CA GLY A 394 -25.39 5.03 -9.15
C GLY A 394 -25.01 4.11 -10.31
N GLU A 395 -24.62 4.65 -11.46
CA GLU A 395 -24.18 3.83 -12.58
C GLU A 395 -22.73 3.35 -12.40
N PRO A 396 -22.46 2.05 -12.60
CA PRO A 396 -21.12 1.49 -12.47
C PRO A 396 -20.28 1.73 -13.72
N GLY A 397 -18.99 2.04 -13.54
CA GLY A 397 -18.02 2.27 -14.60
C GLY A 397 -16.59 2.31 -14.08
N GLU A 398 -15.65 2.77 -14.90
CA GLU A 398 -14.26 2.96 -14.47
C GLU A 398 -14.16 4.18 -13.55
N ILE A 399 -13.61 3.98 -12.34
CA ILE A 399 -13.31 5.10 -11.46
C ILE A 399 -12.09 5.87 -11.97
N VAL A 400 -12.22 7.18 -12.05
CA VAL A 400 -11.16 8.11 -12.44
C VAL A 400 -10.92 9.13 -11.34
N VAL A 401 -9.67 9.54 -11.19
CA VAL A 401 -9.20 10.38 -10.09
C VAL A 401 -8.43 11.57 -10.61
N SER A 402 -8.69 12.74 -10.04
CA SER A 402 -7.89 13.95 -10.21
C SER A 402 -7.59 14.55 -8.84
N GLY A 403 -6.31 14.81 -8.56
CA GLY A 403 -5.88 15.36 -7.28
C GLY A 403 -4.39 15.60 -7.21
N PRO A 404 -3.92 16.33 -6.19
CA PRO A 404 -2.50 16.68 -6.04
C PRO A 404 -1.61 15.47 -5.76
N GLN A 405 -2.16 14.38 -5.23
CA GLN A 405 -1.45 13.14 -4.93
C GLN A 405 -1.25 12.24 -6.16
N VAL A 406 -1.84 12.57 -7.31
CA VAL A 406 -1.74 11.76 -8.54
C VAL A 406 -0.35 11.87 -9.15
N MET A 407 0.26 10.75 -9.51
CA MET A 407 1.60 10.64 -10.10
C MET A 407 1.84 11.56 -11.29
N LEU A 408 3.09 11.90 -11.55
CA LEU A 408 3.50 12.59 -12.77
C LEU A 408 3.28 11.73 -14.02
N GLY A 409 3.55 10.44 -13.90
CA GLY A 409 3.39 9.45 -14.95
C GLY A 409 4.13 8.17 -14.64
N TYR A 410 4.10 7.21 -15.56
CA TYR A 410 4.97 6.04 -15.50
C TYR A 410 6.34 6.37 -16.09
N HIS A 411 7.37 6.01 -15.36
CA HIS A 411 8.77 6.20 -15.69
C HIS A 411 9.12 5.57 -17.06
N ASN A 412 9.65 6.38 -17.98
CA ASN A 412 10.04 5.93 -19.32
C ASN A 412 8.92 5.20 -20.12
N ARG A 413 7.65 5.55 -19.89
CA ARG A 413 6.49 4.91 -20.56
C ARG A 413 5.52 5.93 -21.18
N PRO A 414 5.97 6.75 -22.17
CA PRO A 414 5.12 7.82 -22.74
C PRO A 414 3.83 7.30 -23.39
N GLU A 415 3.86 6.15 -24.04
CA GLU A 415 2.67 5.60 -24.68
C GLU A 415 1.64 5.11 -23.65
N GLU A 416 2.08 4.55 -22.54
CA GLU A 416 1.20 4.16 -21.47
C GLU A 416 0.60 5.36 -20.74
N ASN A 417 1.40 6.43 -20.58
CA ASN A 417 0.93 7.68 -20.00
C ASN A 417 -0.21 8.29 -20.83
N LYS A 418 -0.16 8.20 -22.16
CA LYS A 418 -1.25 8.64 -23.05
C LYS A 418 -2.55 7.84 -22.83
N LEU A 419 -2.44 6.56 -22.44
CA LEU A 419 -3.60 5.69 -22.23
C LEU A 419 -4.26 5.86 -20.86
N VAL A 420 -3.48 6.23 -19.84
CA VAL A 420 -3.99 6.33 -18.47
C VAL A 420 -4.40 7.73 -18.07
N PHE A 421 -4.04 8.77 -18.84
CA PHE A 421 -4.43 10.13 -18.54
C PHE A 421 -5.32 10.72 -19.64
N PHE A 422 -6.29 11.53 -19.21
CA PHE A 422 -7.09 12.39 -20.08
C PHE A 422 -7.41 13.72 -19.38
N ASN A 423 -7.88 14.72 -20.14
CA ASN A 423 -8.23 16.03 -19.62
C ASN A 423 -9.74 16.28 -19.76
N ALA A 424 -10.38 16.73 -18.70
CA ALA A 424 -11.77 17.15 -18.68
C ALA A 424 -11.99 18.23 -17.62
N GLY A 425 -12.78 19.26 -17.94
CA GLY A 425 -13.13 20.35 -17.02
C GLY A 425 -11.95 21.16 -16.49
N GLY A 426 -10.83 21.20 -17.20
CA GLY A 426 -9.59 21.85 -16.74
C GLY A 426 -8.73 21.01 -15.82
N TYR A 427 -9.12 19.77 -15.54
CA TYR A 427 -8.40 18.83 -14.67
C TYR A 427 -7.75 17.71 -15.49
N ARG A 428 -6.61 17.22 -14.99
CA ARG A 428 -5.94 16.00 -15.48
C ARG A 428 -6.44 14.81 -14.68
N TRP A 429 -7.03 13.83 -15.35
CA TRP A 429 -7.63 12.65 -14.76
C TRP A 429 -6.78 11.40 -14.98
N LEU A 430 -6.62 10.62 -13.93
CA LEU A 430 -6.02 9.29 -13.97
C LEU A 430 -7.11 8.24 -14.11
N ARG A 431 -7.01 7.37 -15.09
CA ARG A 431 -7.77 6.13 -15.25
C ARG A 431 -7.15 5.06 -14.35
N THR A 432 -7.94 4.53 -13.44
CA THR A 432 -7.44 3.57 -12.45
C THR A 432 -7.44 2.12 -12.90
N GLY A 433 -8.29 1.79 -13.89
CA GLY A 433 -8.57 0.42 -14.30
C GLY A 433 -9.39 -0.38 -13.28
N ASP A 434 -9.92 0.28 -12.25
CA ASP A 434 -10.82 -0.31 -11.28
C ASP A 434 -12.27 0.05 -11.63
N PHE A 435 -13.20 -0.87 -11.44
CA PHE A 435 -14.62 -0.70 -11.70
C PHE A 435 -15.35 -0.37 -10.41
N ALA A 436 -16.12 0.70 -10.40
CA ALA A 436 -16.73 1.25 -9.20
C ALA A 436 -18.08 1.89 -9.47
N LYS A 437 -18.78 2.27 -8.40
CA LYS A 437 -19.94 3.15 -8.44
C LYS A 437 -19.92 4.13 -7.28
N LEU A 438 -20.60 5.25 -7.47
CA LEU A 438 -20.89 6.26 -6.43
C LEU A 438 -22.36 6.09 -6.02
N ASP A 439 -22.66 6.28 -4.73
CA ASP A 439 -24.06 6.43 -4.31
C ASP A 439 -24.46 7.91 -4.16
N ASP A 440 -25.71 8.15 -3.80
CA ASP A 440 -26.33 9.47 -3.65
C ASP A 440 -25.78 10.31 -2.48
N GLU A 441 -25.01 9.70 -1.57
CA GLU A 441 -24.30 10.36 -0.49
C GLU A 441 -22.79 10.51 -0.77
N GLY A 442 -22.32 10.03 -1.93
CA GLY A 442 -20.91 10.14 -2.35
C GLY A 442 -19.98 9.04 -1.83
N TYR A 443 -20.54 7.98 -1.26
CA TYR A 443 -19.76 6.81 -0.92
C TYR A 443 -19.32 6.05 -2.18
N ILE A 444 -18.06 5.63 -2.18
CA ILE A 444 -17.44 4.91 -3.29
C ILE A 444 -17.41 3.42 -3.00
N PHE A 445 -17.91 2.63 -3.95
CA PHE A 445 -17.91 1.18 -3.89
C PHE A 445 -17.04 0.63 -5.01
N ILE A 446 -15.87 0.08 -4.67
CA ILE A 446 -15.03 -0.63 -5.63
C ILE A 446 -15.64 -2.01 -5.86
N LEU A 447 -16.10 -2.27 -7.06
CA LEU A 447 -16.79 -3.51 -7.42
C LEU A 447 -15.80 -4.61 -7.80
N ASP A 448 -14.83 -4.31 -8.68
CA ASP A 448 -13.71 -5.20 -9.02
C ASP A 448 -12.69 -4.47 -9.92
N ARG A 449 -11.67 -5.17 -10.42
CA ARG A 449 -10.83 -4.69 -11.51
C ARG A 449 -11.47 -4.99 -12.86
N MET A 450 -11.45 -4.03 -13.79
CA MET A 450 -12.06 -4.18 -15.13
C MET A 450 -11.61 -5.47 -15.83
N LYS A 451 -10.33 -5.83 -15.73
CA LYS A 451 -9.75 -7.04 -16.34
C LYS A 451 -9.98 -8.34 -15.56
N ASP A 452 -10.52 -8.26 -14.35
CA ASP A 452 -10.86 -9.42 -13.53
C ASP A 452 -12.34 -9.82 -13.69
N LEU A 453 -13.15 -8.96 -14.34
CA LEU A 453 -14.54 -9.25 -14.68
C LEU A 453 -14.68 -10.55 -15.48
N ILE A 454 -15.56 -11.44 -15.02
CA ILE A 454 -15.83 -12.71 -15.66
C ILE A 454 -16.95 -12.52 -16.68
N LYS A 455 -16.72 -12.91 -17.93
CA LYS A 455 -17.73 -12.86 -19.00
C LYS A 455 -18.44 -14.19 -19.14
N TYR A 456 -19.44 -14.41 -18.28
CA TYR A 456 -20.22 -15.64 -18.27
C TYR A 456 -21.51 -15.50 -19.08
N LYS A 457 -21.64 -16.21 -20.22
CA LYS A 457 -22.83 -16.18 -21.11
C LYS A 457 -23.32 -14.76 -21.43
N GLY A 458 -22.41 -13.83 -21.68
CA GLY A 458 -22.74 -12.43 -21.97
C GLY A 458 -22.96 -11.53 -20.74
N HIS A 459 -23.06 -12.11 -19.54
CA HIS A 459 -23.15 -11.34 -18.31
C HIS A 459 -21.76 -10.97 -17.79
N SER A 460 -21.60 -9.74 -17.29
CA SER A 460 -20.43 -9.34 -16.50
C SER A 460 -20.67 -9.76 -15.06
N VAL A 461 -19.84 -10.68 -14.56
CA VAL A 461 -19.89 -11.19 -13.19
C VAL A 461 -18.67 -10.69 -12.44
N TYR A 462 -18.87 -10.14 -11.26
CA TYR A 462 -17.85 -9.58 -10.41
C TYR A 462 -17.33 -10.64 -9.45
N PRO A 463 -16.05 -11.05 -9.55
CA PRO A 463 -15.44 -12.03 -8.63
C PRO A 463 -15.66 -11.70 -7.17
N ARG A 464 -15.52 -10.42 -6.79
CA ARG A 464 -15.65 -9.96 -5.42
C ARG A 464 -17.05 -10.20 -4.85
N GLU A 465 -18.11 -10.00 -5.64
CA GLU A 465 -19.49 -10.26 -5.19
C GLU A 465 -19.68 -11.74 -4.79
N ILE A 466 -19.04 -12.63 -5.53
CA ILE A 466 -19.08 -14.07 -5.23
C ILE A 466 -18.22 -14.38 -3.99
N GLU A 467 -17.06 -13.76 -3.89
CA GLU A 467 -16.15 -13.92 -2.74
C GLU A 467 -16.82 -13.48 -1.44
N GLU A 468 -17.56 -12.37 -1.43
CA GLU A 468 -18.31 -11.90 -0.25
C GLU A 468 -19.32 -12.94 0.21
N VAL A 469 -20.11 -13.50 -0.70
CA VAL A 469 -21.07 -14.57 -0.33
C VAL A 469 -20.34 -15.82 0.15
N LEU A 470 -19.25 -16.23 -0.49
CA LEU A 470 -18.46 -17.37 -0.02
C LEU A 470 -17.91 -17.18 1.41
N TYR A 471 -17.56 -15.95 1.80
CA TYR A 471 -17.10 -15.66 3.17
C TYR A 471 -18.20 -15.80 4.23
N GLU A 472 -19.49 -15.76 3.86
CA GLU A 472 -20.61 -16.04 4.78
C GLU A 472 -20.70 -17.53 5.15
N HIS A 473 -20.11 -18.41 4.34
CA HIS A 473 -20.14 -19.85 4.60
C HIS A 473 -19.15 -20.22 5.73
N PRO A 474 -19.60 -20.89 6.81
CA PRO A 474 -18.79 -21.12 8.02
C PRO A 474 -17.50 -21.93 7.77
N ALA A 475 -17.47 -22.77 6.73
CA ALA A 475 -16.29 -23.56 6.37
C ALA A 475 -15.22 -22.77 5.61
N VAL A 476 -15.53 -21.59 5.07
CA VAL A 476 -14.61 -20.81 4.24
C VAL A 476 -13.70 -19.96 5.14
N GLN A 477 -12.40 -20.15 5.01
CA GLN A 477 -11.39 -19.34 5.68
C GLN A 477 -10.91 -18.21 4.78
N GLU A 478 -10.61 -18.51 3.51
CA GLU A 478 -10.17 -17.56 2.50
C GLU A 478 -10.56 -18.08 1.12
N CYS A 479 -10.92 -17.18 0.20
CA CYS A 479 -11.31 -17.58 -1.15
C CYS A 479 -10.82 -16.59 -2.20
N SER A 480 -10.80 -17.05 -3.45
CA SER A 480 -10.59 -16.20 -4.63
C SER A 480 -11.32 -16.78 -5.83
N VAL A 481 -12.02 -15.92 -6.56
CA VAL A 481 -12.82 -16.30 -7.72
C VAL A 481 -12.18 -15.77 -9.00
N ILE A 482 -12.14 -16.62 -10.03
CA ILE A 482 -11.65 -16.28 -11.37
C ILE A 482 -12.56 -16.80 -12.48
N GLY A 483 -12.51 -16.16 -13.65
CA GLY A 483 -12.99 -16.74 -14.90
C GLY A 483 -12.01 -17.77 -15.44
N VAL A 484 -12.54 -18.90 -15.93
CA VAL A 484 -11.79 -19.92 -16.66
C VAL A 484 -12.41 -20.07 -18.05
N LYS A 485 -11.59 -20.09 -19.10
CA LYS A 485 -12.08 -20.14 -20.48
C LYS A 485 -12.96 -21.35 -20.71
N ASP A 486 -14.13 -21.13 -21.29
CA ASP A 486 -15.11 -22.13 -21.69
C ASP A 486 -15.56 -21.84 -23.13
N PRO A 487 -15.51 -22.82 -24.06
CA PRO A 487 -15.78 -22.59 -25.48
C PRO A 487 -17.27 -22.24 -25.78
N VAL A 488 -18.18 -22.57 -24.87
CA VAL A 488 -19.62 -22.33 -25.03
C VAL A 488 -20.10 -21.09 -24.26
N LYS A 489 -19.52 -20.87 -23.06
CA LYS A 489 -19.99 -19.85 -22.12
C LYS A 489 -19.15 -18.56 -22.17
N GLY A 490 -18.05 -18.57 -22.93
CA GLY A 490 -17.01 -17.57 -22.90
C GLY A 490 -16.04 -17.83 -21.75
N GLU A 491 -16.52 -17.65 -20.52
CA GLU A 491 -15.81 -18.06 -19.31
C GLU A 491 -16.77 -18.80 -18.38
N ASP A 492 -16.22 -19.72 -17.58
CA ASP A 492 -16.92 -20.33 -16.45
C ASP A 492 -16.37 -19.78 -15.13
N ILE A 493 -17.16 -19.84 -14.08
CA ILE A 493 -16.82 -19.25 -12.78
C ILE A 493 -16.19 -20.33 -11.91
N LYS A 494 -14.93 -20.09 -11.47
CA LYS A 494 -14.19 -21.00 -10.60
C LYS A 494 -13.79 -20.32 -9.31
N ALA A 495 -14.08 -20.95 -8.16
CA ALA A 495 -13.66 -20.54 -6.84
C ALA A 495 -12.52 -21.43 -6.33
N TYR A 496 -11.44 -20.80 -5.85
CA TYR A 496 -10.41 -21.43 -5.04
C TYR A 496 -10.66 -21.11 -3.57
N ILE A 497 -10.70 -22.13 -2.71
CA ILE A 497 -11.11 -21.96 -1.32
C ILE A 497 -10.13 -22.63 -0.38
N ILE A 498 -9.72 -21.89 0.65
CA ILE A 498 -9.05 -22.44 1.82
C ILE A 498 -10.11 -22.74 2.87
N ILE A 499 -10.26 -24.01 3.22
CA ILE A 499 -11.21 -24.49 4.21
C ILE A 499 -10.64 -24.36 5.62
N ARG A 500 -11.46 -23.89 6.57
CA ARG A 500 -11.14 -23.84 7.99
C ARG A 500 -10.80 -25.24 8.53
N LYS A 501 -9.88 -25.29 9.47
CA LYS A 501 -9.30 -26.54 9.98
C LYS A 501 -10.34 -27.53 10.50
N GLU A 502 -11.37 -27.04 11.17
CA GLU A 502 -12.47 -27.82 11.74
C GLU A 502 -13.40 -28.46 10.70
N TYR A 503 -13.41 -27.95 9.46
CA TYR A 503 -14.24 -28.46 8.34
C TYR A 503 -13.46 -29.35 7.37
N LYS A 504 -12.14 -29.50 7.55
CA LYS A 504 -11.32 -30.34 6.65
C LYS A 504 -11.81 -31.79 6.66
N GLY A 505 -12.14 -32.33 5.47
CA GLY A 505 -12.68 -33.68 5.30
C GLY A 505 -14.14 -33.84 5.72
N LYS A 506 -14.83 -32.75 6.13
CA LYS A 506 -16.24 -32.77 6.53
C LYS A 506 -17.15 -32.07 5.55
N ILE A 507 -16.62 -31.43 4.53
CA ILE A 507 -17.33 -30.72 3.49
C ILE A 507 -16.71 -31.00 2.14
N THR A 508 -17.52 -31.04 1.10
CA THR A 508 -17.13 -31.27 -0.30
C THR A 508 -17.24 -30.00 -1.13
N GLU A 509 -16.55 -29.96 -2.27
CA GLU A 509 -16.65 -28.88 -3.25
C GLU A 509 -18.09 -28.73 -3.76
N GLN A 510 -18.82 -29.83 -3.90
CA GLN A 510 -20.21 -29.84 -4.38
C GLN A 510 -21.14 -29.16 -3.37
N GLU A 511 -20.97 -29.40 -2.07
CA GLU A 511 -21.78 -28.75 -1.02
C GLU A 511 -21.60 -27.24 -1.03
N ILE A 512 -20.38 -26.74 -1.29
CA ILE A 512 -20.15 -25.29 -1.46
C ILE A 512 -20.86 -24.76 -2.72
N ILE A 513 -20.80 -25.49 -3.84
CA ILE A 513 -21.51 -25.12 -5.07
C ILE A 513 -23.02 -25.04 -4.82
N ASP A 514 -23.59 -26.05 -4.17
CA ASP A 514 -25.03 -26.13 -3.90
C ASP A 514 -25.45 -25.00 -2.95
N TRP A 515 -24.67 -24.74 -1.91
CA TRP A 515 -24.91 -23.62 -1.00
C TRP A 515 -24.88 -22.27 -1.74
N THR A 516 -23.84 -22.02 -2.57
CA THR A 516 -23.76 -20.76 -3.33
C THR A 516 -24.89 -20.62 -4.36
N LYS A 517 -25.36 -21.73 -4.95
CA LYS A 517 -26.50 -21.74 -5.87
C LYS A 517 -27.80 -21.31 -5.19
N GLU A 518 -27.99 -21.61 -3.92
CA GLU A 518 -29.14 -21.19 -3.13
C GLU A 518 -29.08 -19.71 -2.72
N ASN A 519 -27.85 -19.17 -2.57
CA ASN A 519 -27.62 -17.82 -2.05
C ASN A 519 -27.27 -16.79 -3.14
N MET A 520 -27.25 -17.19 -4.44
CA MET A 520 -26.87 -16.32 -5.55
C MET A 520 -27.77 -16.49 -6.76
N ALA A 521 -27.82 -15.44 -7.60
CA ALA A 521 -28.48 -15.53 -8.90
C ALA A 521 -27.86 -16.62 -9.77
N ALA A 522 -28.70 -17.29 -10.58
CA ALA A 522 -28.30 -18.44 -11.37
C ALA A 522 -27.10 -18.25 -12.31
N TYR A 523 -26.76 -17.03 -12.69
CA TYR A 523 -25.59 -16.73 -13.54
C TYR A 523 -24.32 -16.36 -12.74
N LYS A 524 -24.40 -16.21 -11.40
CA LYS A 524 -23.30 -15.73 -10.56
C LYS A 524 -22.55 -16.82 -9.78
N TYR A 525 -23.21 -17.91 -9.36
CA TYR A 525 -22.57 -18.90 -8.49
C TYR A 525 -21.41 -19.65 -9.18
N PRO A 526 -20.35 -20.05 -8.49
CA PRO A 526 -19.24 -20.83 -9.06
C PRO A 526 -19.70 -22.21 -9.48
N ARG A 527 -19.26 -22.65 -10.68
CA ARG A 527 -19.54 -24.00 -11.22
C ARG A 527 -18.41 -24.96 -10.89
N ILE A 528 -17.27 -24.42 -10.54
CA ILE A 528 -16.08 -25.17 -10.21
C ILE A 528 -15.56 -24.64 -8.88
N VAL A 529 -15.38 -25.54 -7.92
CA VAL A 529 -14.72 -25.25 -6.65
C VAL A 529 -13.49 -26.12 -6.55
N GLU A 530 -12.39 -25.56 -6.07
CA GLU A 530 -11.14 -26.28 -5.80
C GLU A 530 -10.65 -25.91 -4.39
N PHE A 531 -10.57 -26.87 -3.49
CA PHE A 531 -9.96 -26.66 -2.19
C PHE A 531 -8.45 -26.62 -2.29
N VAL A 532 -7.84 -25.57 -1.74
CA VAL A 532 -6.40 -25.33 -1.80
C VAL A 532 -5.82 -25.12 -0.40
N ARG A 533 -4.51 -25.34 -0.26
CA ARG A 533 -3.80 -25.10 1.01
C ARG A 533 -3.38 -23.64 1.19
N SER A 534 -3.19 -22.93 0.08
CA SER A 534 -2.78 -21.53 0.05
C SER A 534 -3.24 -20.87 -1.24
N LEU A 535 -3.47 -19.56 -1.20
CA LEU A 535 -3.71 -18.71 -2.36
C LEU A 535 -2.43 -17.92 -2.69
N PRO A 536 -2.12 -17.70 -3.99
CA PRO A 536 -0.98 -16.87 -4.37
C PRO A 536 -1.21 -15.43 -3.94
N LYS A 537 -0.24 -14.85 -3.24
CA LYS A 537 -0.32 -13.49 -2.72
C LYS A 537 0.84 -12.64 -3.22
N SER A 538 0.59 -11.36 -3.37
CA SER A 538 1.63 -10.37 -3.58
C SER A 538 2.46 -10.18 -2.29
N PRO A 539 3.63 -9.54 -2.38
CA PRO A 539 4.43 -9.21 -1.21
C PRO A 539 3.68 -8.39 -0.14
N VAL A 540 2.66 -7.64 -0.54
CA VAL A 540 1.78 -6.88 0.38
C VAL A 540 0.54 -7.66 0.82
N GLY A 541 0.49 -8.98 0.59
CA GLY A 541 -0.59 -9.84 1.05
C GLY A 541 -1.85 -9.86 0.17
N LYS A 542 -1.89 -9.14 -0.96
CA LYS A 542 -3.02 -9.13 -1.91
C LYS A 542 -3.04 -10.44 -2.73
N ILE A 543 -4.22 -11.07 -2.84
CA ILE A 543 -4.39 -12.27 -3.66
C ILE A 543 -4.15 -11.95 -5.15
N LEU A 544 -3.34 -12.76 -5.80
CA LEU A 544 -2.95 -12.61 -7.21
C LEU A 544 -3.81 -13.51 -8.11
N ARG A 545 -5.01 -13.03 -8.50
CA ARG A 545 -5.92 -13.75 -9.42
C ARG A 545 -5.24 -14.13 -10.75
N ARG A 546 -4.29 -13.31 -11.22
CA ARG A 546 -3.48 -13.62 -12.42
C ARG A 546 -2.78 -14.97 -12.31
N ASN A 547 -2.12 -15.24 -11.19
CA ASN A 547 -1.39 -16.48 -11.00
C ASN A 547 -2.34 -17.70 -10.99
N LEU A 548 -3.57 -17.52 -10.50
CA LEU A 548 -4.60 -18.55 -10.55
C LEU A 548 -5.05 -18.80 -11.99
N ARG A 549 -5.28 -17.75 -12.80
CA ARG A 549 -5.62 -17.87 -14.23
C ARG A 549 -4.51 -18.55 -15.02
N GLU A 550 -3.25 -18.16 -14.84
CA GLU A 550 -2.11 -18.79 -15.49
C GLU A 550 -1.98 -20.29 -15.13
N LYS A 551 -2.28 -20.65 -13.88
CA LYS A 551 -2.34 -22.05 -13.43
C LYS A 551 -3.41 -22.84 -14.19
N GLU A 552 -4.60 -22.27 -14.38
CA GLU A 552 -5.69 -22.90 -15.13
C GLU A 552 -5.38 -23.01 -16.62
N GLU A 553 -4.85 -21.99 -17.26
CA GLU A 553 -4.42 -22.04 -18.66
C GLU A 553 -3.38 -23.14 -18.91
N LYS A 554 -2.42 -23.31 -17.98
CA LYS A 554 -1.45 -24.41 -18.05
C LYS A 554 -2.11 -25.78 -17.89
N LYS A 555 -3.13 -25.92 -17.03
CA LYS A 555 -3.91 -27.17 -16.88
C LYS A 555 -4.71 -27.49 -18.15
N GLN A 556 -5.34 -26.49 -18.77
CA GLN A 556 -6.12 -26.66 -20.00
C GLN A 556 -5.24 -27.02 -21.21
N LYS A 557 -4.02 -26.47 -21.33
CA LYS A 557 -3.05 -26.84 -22.38
C LYS A 557 -2.47 -28.24 -22.24
N ARG A 558 -2.58 -28.86 -21.08
CA ARG A 558 -2.08 -30.24 -20.82
C ARG A 558 -3.16 -31.31 -21.00
N LYS A 559 -4.43 -30.92 -21.08
CA LYS A 559 -5.55 -31.79 -21.47
C LYS A 559 -5.79 -31.72 -22.97
#